data_9607ad7de8fb69249bd94a14c589e2d2
#
_entry.id   9607ad7de8fb69249bd94a14c589e2d2
#
_cell.length_a   1.000
_cell.length_b   1.000
_cell.length_c   1.000
_cell.angle_alpha   90.00
_cell.angle_beta   90.00
_cell.angle_gamma   90.00
#
_symmetry.space_group_name_H-M   'P 1'
#
loop_
_entity.id
_entity.type
_entity.pdbx_description
1 polymer ?
#
loop_
_entity_poly.entity_id
_entity_poly.type
_entity_poly.pdbx_seq_one_letter_code
_entity_poly.pdbx_strand_id
1 'polypeptide(L)'
;MEETGRNGEEMERTLVWGHRGASGYAPENTMAAFEKAVELGADGIELDVQLTKDGELVVIHDETIDRVSDGSGWVKDYAYAKLIKHNFNRTHPEYEHAQIPTLEEVYALIKPTDLTINVEIKTGVVFYPEIEERVLDLTERMGLMERVIFFLL
;
A
#
# COMPACT_ATOMS: atom_id res chain seq x y z
N MET A 1 -11.38 16.29 -51.93
CA MET A 1 -11.09 16.81 -50.56
C MET A 1 -10.62 15.63 -49.74
N GLU A 2 -9.33 15.53 -49.61
CA GLU A 2 -8.72 14.49 -48.79
C GLU A 2 -8.61 15.04 -47.35
N GLU A 3 -9.34 14.40 -46.44
CA GLU A 3 -9.12 14.59 -45.00
C GLU A 3 -7.82 13.90 -44.61
N THR A 4 -6.79 14.67 -44.41
CA THR A 4 -5.56 14.22 -43.79
C THR A 4 -5.86 13.86 -42.34
N GLY A 5 -5.90 12.55 -42.05
CA GLY A 5 -5.99 12.04 -40.69
C GLY A 5 -4.84 12.60 -39.85
N ARG A 6 -5.18 13.30 -38.81
CA ARG A 6 -4.26 13.63 -37.72
C ARG A 6 -3.98 12.32 -36.99
N ASN A 7 -2.81 11.74 -37.23
CA ASN A 7 -2.22 10.79 -36.32
C ASN A 7 -2.01 11.51 -34.99
N GLY A 8 -2.91 11.29 -34.05
CA GLY A 8 -2.69 11.70 -32.67
C GLY A 8 -1.55 10.85 -32.12
N GLU A 9 -0.34 11.40 -32.13
CA GLU A 9 0.71 10.94 -31.24
C GLU A 9 0.18 11.18 -29.82
N GLU A 10 -0.30 10.13 -29.17
CA GLU A 10 -0.49 10.13 -27.71
C GLU A 10 0.88 10.44 -27.12
N MET A 11 1.07 11.67 -26.65
CA MET A 11 2.29 12.01 -25.93
C MET A 11 2.34 11.10 -24.70
N GLU A 12 3.29 10.18 -24.68
CA GLU A 12 3.60 9.38 -23.50
C GLU A 12 3.93 10.32 -22.35
N ARG A 13 2.99 10.46 -21.42
CA ARG A 13 3.22 11.26 -20.22
C ARG A 13 3.94 10.43 -19.15
N THR A 14 4.73 11.06 -18.33
CA THR A 14 5.33 10.42 -17.14
C THR A 14 4.23 10.01 -16.18
N LEU A 15 4.29 8.75 -15.72
CA LEU A 15 3.41 8.24 -14.69
C LEU A 15 3.87 8.70 -13.31
N VAL A 16 2.93 9.02 -12.44
CA VAL A 16 3.19 9.46 -11.06
C VAL A 16 2.66 8.43 -10.09
N TRP A 17 3.52 7.95 -9.22
CA TRP A 17 3.21 6.93 -8.22
C TRP A 17 3.34 7.48 -6.81
N GLY A 18 2.37 7.17 -5.96
CA GLY A 18 2.42 7.49 -4.54
C GLY A 18 3.23 6.44 -3.78
N HIS A 19 4.47 6.77 -3.40
CA HIS A 19 5.34 5.92 -2.58
C HIS A 19 4.81 5.85 -1.16
N ARG A 20 4.34 4.68 -0.74
CA ARG A 20 3.59 4.45 0.51
C ARG A 20 2.32 5.31 0.60
N GLY A 21 1.63 5.45 -0.55
CA GLY A 21 0.58 6.44 -0.74
C GLY A 21 1.13 7.85 -0.96
N ALA A 22 0.30 8.86 -0.78
CA ALA A 22 0.73 10.26 -0.83
C ALA A 22 1.41 10.66 0.50
N SER A 23 2.55 10.02 0.81
CA SER A 23 3.24 10.10 2.09
C SER A 23 3.85 11.48 2.41
N GLY A 24 3.93 12.38 1.43
CA GLY A 24 4.27 13.79 1.66
C GLY A 24 3.12 14.60 2.26
N TYR A 25 1.89 14.10 2.21
CA TYR A 25 0.67 14.78 2.65
C TYR A 25 -0.05 14.09 3.81
N ALA A 26 0.16 12.80 3.99
CA ALA A 26 -0.52 11.98 4.99
C ALA A 26 0.41 10.90 5.56
N PRO A 27 0.10 10.30 6.71
CA PRO A 27 0.94 9.25 7.30
C PRO A 27 1.16 8.09 6.32
N GLU A 28 2.43 7.74 6.09
CA GLU A 28 2.82 6.71 5.15
C GLU A 28 2.11 5.37 5.39
N ASN A 29 1.81 4.64 4.32
CA ASN A 29 1.18 3.31 4.39
C ASN A 29 -0.12 3.28 5.23
N THR A 30 -0.88 4.36 5.26
CA THR A 30 -2.21 4.44 5.88
C THR A 30 -3.30 4.65 4.84
N MET A 31 -4.55 4.34 5.20
CA MET A 31 -5.68 4.60 4.31
C MET A 31 -5.74 6.08 3.89
N ALA A 32 -5.47 7.00 4.81
CA ALA A 32 -5.44 8.44 4.51
C ALA A 32 -4.42 8.78 3.41
N ALA A 33 -3.24 8.16 3.40
CA ALA A 33 -2.23 8.36 2.36
C ALA A 33 -2.67 7.78 1.01
N PHE A 34 -3.33 6.63 1.01
CA PHE A 34 -3.83 6.01 -0.23
C PHE A 34 -5.04 6.77 -0.80
N GLU A 35 -5.97 7.18 0.05
CA GLU A 35 -7.09 8.05 -0.36
C GLU A 35 -6.58 9.37 -0.96
N LYS A 36 -5.56 9.95 -0.35
CA LYS A 36 -4.94 11.17 -0.85
C LYS A 36 -4.26 10.97 -2.22
N ALA A 37 -3.62 9.83 -2.45
CA ALA A 37 -3.05 9.49 -3.74
C ALA A 37 -4.13 9.40 -4.83
N VAL A 38 -5.27 8.80 -4.52
CA VAL A 38 -6.44 8.75 -5.41
C VAL A 38 -6.97 10.16 -5.70
N GLU A 39 -7.16 10.97 -4.67
CA GLU A 39 -7.63 12.36 -4.79
C GLU A 39 -6.72 13.21 -5.67
N LEU A 40 -5.41 13.05 -5.53
CA LEU A 40 -4.41 13.79 -6.31
C LEU A 40 -4.24 13.26 -7.74
N GLY A 41 -4.94 12.21 -8.12
CA GLY A 41 -4.88 11.65 -9.47
C GLY A 41 -3.59 10.91 -9.79
N ALA A 42 -3.01 10.22 -8.82
CA ALA A 42 -1.87 9.34 -9.05
C ALA A 42 -2.22 8.22 -10.05
N ASP A 43 -1.24 7.74 -10.79
CA ASP A 43 -1.38 6.63 -11.74
C ASP A 43 -1.24 5.27 -11.03
N GLY A 44 -0.57 5.26 -9.89
CA GLY A 44 -0.39 4.09 -9.09
C GLY A 44 0.01 4.43 -7.66
N ILE A 45 0.03 3.42 -6.83
CA ILE A 45 0.56 3.45 -5.47
C ILE A 45 1.57 2.35 -5.28
N GLU A 46 2.51 2.59 -4.42
CA GLU A 46 3.42 1.59 -3.90
C GLU A 46 3.13 1.41 -2.41
N LEU A 47 3.27 0.19 -1.92
CA LEU A 47 3.07 -0.16 -0.53
C LEU A 47 3.92 -1.36 -0.11
N ASP A 48 4.12 -1.50 1.19
CA ASP A 48 4.92 -2.56 1.79
C ASP A 48 4.04 -3.49 2.63
N VAL A 49 4.26 -4.80 2.54
CA VAL A 49 3.45 -5.80 3.24
C VAL A 49 4.30 -6.64 4.18
N GLN A 50 3.81 -6.80 5.40
CA GLN A 50 4.36 -7.70 6.42
C GLN A 50 3.24 -8.53 7.07
N LEU A 51 3.60 -9.59 7.81
CA LEU A 51 2.64 -10.43 8.52
C LEU A 51 2.65 -10.15 10.01
N THR A 52 1.46 -10.10 10.60
CA THR A 52 1.27 -10.16 12.05
C THR A 52 1.48 -11.58 12.57
N LYS A 53 1.55 -11.71 13.90
CA LYS A 53 1.67 -13.00 14.59
C LYS A 53 0.57 -13.99 14.23
N ASP A 54 -0.64 -13.49 14.02
CA ASP A 54 -1.83 -14.28 13.66
C ASP A 54 -2.09 -14.34 12.14
N GLY A 55 -1.12 -13.89 11.32
CA GLY A 55 -1.12 -14.10 9.88
C GLY A 55 -1.93 -13.08 9.07
N GLU A 56 -2.25 -11.91 9.63
CA GLU A 56 -2.84 -10.80 8.86
C GLU A 56 -1.79 -10.10 8.00
N LEU A 57 -2.13 -9.84 6.75
CA LEU A 57 -1.32 -9.03 5.85
C LEU A 57 -1.56 -7.55 6.16
N VAL A 58 -0.57 -6.90 6.77
CA VAL A 58 -0.63 -5.49 7.14
C VAL A 58 0.31 -4.65 6.29
N VAL A 59 -0.05 -3.39 6.08
CA VAL A 59 0.69 -2.48 5.22
C VAL A 59 1.56 -1.57 6.08
N ILE A 60 2.87 -1.87 6.09
CA ILE A 60 3.89 -1.16 6.86
C ILE A 60 5.27 -1.43 6.28
N HIS A 61 6.13 -0.42 6.24
CA HIS A 61 7.49 -0.54 5.71
C HIS A 61 8.44 -1.22 6.69
N ASP A 62 8.58 -0.68 7.91
CA ASP A 62 9.53 -1.17 8.90
C ASP A 62 9.02 -2.47 9.56
N GLU A 63 9.92 -3.30 9.99
CA GLU A 63 9.62 -4.52 10.75
C GLU A 63 9.14 -4.23 12.16
N THR A 64 9.38 -3.00 12.65
CA THR A 64 8.90 -2.49 13.95
C THR A 64 7.97 -1.30 13.75
N ILE A 65 7.10 -1.05 14.73
CA ILE A 65 6.12 0.05 14.67
C ILE A 65 6.64 1.37 15.25
N ASP A 66 7.86 1.40 15.73
CA ASP A 66 8.43 2.50 16.54
C ASP A 66 8.49 3.84 15.82
N ARG A 67 8.91 3.85 14.56
CA ARG A 67 9.08 5.10 13.78
C ARG A 67 7.76 5.75 13.38
N VAL A 68 6.75 4.96 13.12
CA VAL A 68 5.49 5.43 12.50
C VAL A 68 4.30 5.47 13.45
N SER A 69 4.43 4.90 14.68
CA SER A 69 3.32 4.81 15.63
C SER A 69 3.68 5.32 17.04
N ASP A 70 2.70 5.33 17.90
CA ASP A 70 2.83 5.63 19.32
C ASP A 70 3.28 4.42 20.17
N GLY A 71 3.43 3.26 19.52
CA GLY A 71 3.89 2.03 20.17
C GLY A 71 5.33 1.66 19.82
N SER A 72 5.74 0.47 20.25
CA SER A 72 7.05 -0.10 19.98
C SER A 72 6.99 -1.61 19.82
N GLY A 73 7.94 -2.18 19.11
CA GLY A 73 8.10 -3.62 18.97
C GLY A 73 7.90 -4.11 17.53
N TRP A 74 8.07 -5.41 17.35
CA TRP A 74 8.04 -6.07 16.05
C TRP A 74 6.62 -6.37 15.61
N VAL A 75 6.30 -6.09 14.35
CA VAL A 75 5.02 -6.42 13.72
C VAL A 75 4.70 -7.91 13.88
N LYS A 76 5.67 -8.78 13.63
CA LYS A 76 5.55 -10.24 13.75
C LYS A 76 5.15 -10.74 15.14
N ASP A 77 5.33 -9.94 16.18
CA ASP A 77 5.02 -10.30 17.56
C ASP A 77 3.64 -9.81 18.02
N TYR A 78 2.99 -8.95 17.22
CA TYR A 78 1.65 -8.47 17.49
C TYR A 78 0.58 -9.34 16.84
N ALA A 79 -0.45 -9.69 17.61
CA ALA A 79 -1.73 -10.07 17.03
C ALA A 79 -2.39 -8.80 16.41
N TYR A 80 -3.07 -8.94 15.29
CA TYR A 80 -3.68 -7.81 14.58
C TYR A 80 -4.60 -6.96 15.48
N ALA A 81 -5.43 -7.62 16.29
CA ALA A 81 -6.33 -6.92 17.23
C ALA A 81 -5.62 -6.04 18.27
N LYS A 82 -4.34 -6.29 18.55
CA LYS A 82 -3.51 -5.46 19.41
C LYS A 82 -2.81 -4.36 18.62
N LEU A 83 -2.37 -4.68 17.42
CA LEU A 83 -1.66 -3.77 16.54
C LEU A 83 -2.52 -2.55 16.17
N ILE A 84 -3.79 -2.76 15.84
CA ILE A 84 -4.74 -1.71 15.45
C ILE A 84 -5.11 -0.74 16.58
N LYS A 85 -4.73 -1.02 17.82
CA LYS A 85 -4.94 -0.11 18.95
C LYS A 85 -3.94 1.03 18.97
N HIS A 86 -2.83 0.92 18.26
CA HIS A 86 -1.84 1.97 18.14
C HIS A 86 -2.23 3.00 17.10
N ASN A 87 -1.76 4.23 17.30
CA ASN A 87 -1.95 5.33 16.36
C ASN A 87 -0.72 5.44 15.45
N PHE A 88 -0.92 5.29 14.15
CA PHE A 88 0.12 5.32 13.12
C PHE A 88 0.23 6.68 12.43
N ASN A 89 0.06 7.78 13.19
CA ASN A 89 0.12 9.15 12.69
C ASN A 89 1.46 9.86 12.90
N ARG A 90 2.48 9.18 13.38
CA ARG A 90 3.71 9.82 13.89
C ARG A 90 4.46 10.65 12.85
N THR A 91 4.39 10.28 11.58
CA THR A 91 5.01 11.03 10.48
C THR A 91 4.23 12.29 10.09
N HIS A 92 2.95 12.35 10.43
CA HIS A 92 2.03 13.45 10.16
C HIS A 92 1.08 13.65 11.35
N PRO A 93 1.58 14.23 12.47
CA PRO A 93 0.81 14.31 13.72
C PRO A 93 -0.40 15.24 13.67
N GLU A 94 -0.56 16.02 12.60
CA GLU A 94 -1.77 16.79 12.30
C GLU A 94 -2.99 15.89 12.01
N TYR A 95 -2.78 14.64 11.66
CA TYR A 95 -3.83 13.62 11.63
C TYR A 95 -4.08 13.14 13.06
N GLU A 96 -5.29 13.31 13.56
CA GLU A 96 -5.63 12.97 14.95
C GLU A 96 -5.50 11.46 15.21
N HIS A 97 -5.87 10.66 14.22
CA HIS A 97 -5.73 9.19 14.27
C HIS A 97 -5.46 8.61 12.88
N ALA A 98 -4.55 7.63 12.84
CA ALA A 98 -4.31 6.83 11.66
C ALA A 98 -4.11 5.36 12.07
N GLN A 99 -4.86 4.46 11.46
CA GLN A 99 -4.77 3.02 11.71
C GLN A 99 -3.88 2.36 10.67
N ILE A 100 -3.10 1.35 11.10
CA ILE A 100 -2.42 0.46 10.17
C ILE A 100 -3.46 -0.32 9.37
N PRO A 101 -3.43 -0.26 8.02
CA PRO A 101 -4.39 -0.99 7.21
C PRO A 101 -3.94 -2.43 6.96
N THR A 102 -4.92 -3.29 6.64
CA THR A 102 -4.64 -4.55 5.97
C THR A 102 -4.46 -4.33 4.48
N LEU A 103 -3.78 -5.26 3.80
CA LEU A 103 -3.68 -5.23 2.34
C LEU A 103 -5.06 -5.33 1.68
N GLU A 104 -5.98 -6.12 2.25
CA GLU A 104 -7.35 -6.26 1.77
C GLU A 104 -8.12 -4.93 1.80
N GLU A 105 -7.96 -4.13 2.85
CA GLU A 105 -8.58 -2.81 2.96
C GLU A 105 -8.05 -1.86 1.88
N VAL A 106 -6.73 -1.86 1.63
CA VAL A 106 -6.14 -1.04 0.57
C VAL A 106 -6.62 -1.51 -0.81
N TYR A 107 -6.65 -2.81 -1.05
CA TYR A 107 -7.17 -3.35 -2.30
C TYR A 107 -8.64 -2.96 -2.55
N ALA A 108 -9.47 -3.00 -1.51
CA ALA A 108 -10.87 -2.59 -1.60
C ALA A 108 -11.02 -1.10 -1.96
N LEU A 109 -10.15 -0.24 -1.42
CA LEU A 109 -10.12 1.18 -1.76
C LEU A 109 -9.72 1.41 -3.23
N ILE A 110 -8.71 0.69 -3.71
CA ILE A 110 -8.13 0.91 -5.04
C ILE A 110 -8.92 0.23 -6.16
N LYS A 111 -9.61 -0.86 -5.85
CA LYS A 111 -10.34 -1.68 -6.85
C LYS A 111 -11.27 -0.88 -7.76
N PRO A 112 -12.09 0.09 -7.28
CA PRO A 112 -12.97 0.88 -8.14
C PRO A 112 -12.25 1.97 -8.94
N THR A 113 -10.95 2.15 -8.77
CA THR A 113 -10.11 3.11 -9.51
C THR A 113 -9.36 2.45 -10.65
N ASP A 114 -8.63 3.25 -11.44
CA ASP A 114 -7.72 2.76 -12.50
C ASP A 114 -6.26 2.64 -12.04
N LEU A 115 -5.97 2.83 -10.75
CA LEU A 115 -4.61 2.81 -10.24
C LEU A 115 -3.99 1.41 -10.33
N THR A 116 -2.70 1.40 -10.66
CA THR A 116 -1.84 0.21 -10.52
C THR A 116 -1.24 0.18 -9.11
N ILE A 117 -1.00 -1.00 -8.58
CA ILE A 117 -0.44 -1.18 -7.23
C ILE A 117 0.90 -1.90 -7.35
N ASN A 118 1.95 -1.33 -6.77
CA ASN A 118 3.22 -2.02 -6.56
C ASN A 118 3.28 -2.52 -5.12
N VAL A 119 3.27 -3.83 -4.95
CA VAL A 119 3.33 -4.48 -3.62
C VAL A 119 4.74 -4.98 -3.37
N GLU A 120 5.42 -4.37 -2.43
CA GLU A 120 6.70 -4.85 -1.92
C GLU A 120 6.46 -5.84 -0.77
N ILE A 121 6.87 -7.09 -0.98
CA ILE A 121 6.77 -8.13 0.04
C ILE A 121 8.07 -8.13 0.85
N LYS A 122 7.97 -7.76 2.11
CA LYS A 122 9.13 -7.64 3.01
C LYS A 122 9.56 -9.00 3.55
N THR A 123 10.68 -9.52 3.07
CA THR A 123 11.24 -10.82 3.51
C THR A 123 12.72 -10.75 3.88
N GLY A 124 13.35 -9.58 3.72
CA GLY A 124 14.81 -9.42 3.87
C GLY A 124 15.32 -9.44 5.32
N VAL A 125 14.53 -9.00 6.29
CA VAL A 125 14.89 -8.96 7.72
C VAL A 125 14.17 -10.04 8.51
N VAL A 126 12.85 -10.15 8.31
CA VAL A 126 12.02 -11.19 8.92
C VAL A 126 11.59 -12.15 7.84
N PHE A 127 11.88 -13.43 8.02
CA PHE A 127 11.32 -14.46 7.17
C PHE A 127 9.88 -14.76 7.61
N TYR A 128 8.94 -14.49 6.70
CA TYR A 128 7.52 -14.81 6.90
C TYR A 128 7.15 -16.02 6.04
N PRO A 129 6.99 -17.21 6.62
CA PRO A 129 6.50 -18.35 5.86
C PRO A 129 5.17 -18.03 5.18
N GLU A 130 5.03 -18.42 3.91
CA GLU A 130 3.78 -18.31 3.14
C GLU A 130 3.29 -16.89 2.84
N ILE A 131 4.08 -15.83 3.10
CA ILE A 131 3.63 -14.45 2.83
C ILE A 131 3.33 -14.23 1.33
N GLU A 132 4.18 -14.76 0.46
CA GLU A 132 4.02 -14.64 -0.98
C GLU A 132 2.71 -15.32 -1.45
N GLU A 133 2.44 -16.53 -0.97
CA GLU A 133 1.22 -17.26 -1.30
C GLU A 133 -0.02 -16.51 -0.81
N ARG A 134 0.01 -15.98 0.42
CA ARG A 134 -1.09 -15.19 0.98
C ARG A 134 -1.38 -13.93 0.18
N VAL A 135 -0.32 -13.21 -0.24
CA VAL A 135 -0.47 -12.02 -1.09
C VAL A 135 -1.06 -12.37 -2.45
N LEU A 136 -0.55 -13.43 -3.08
CA LEU A 136 -1.05 -13.89 -4.38
C LEU A 136 -2.52 -14.35 -4.29
N ASP A 137 -2.87 -15.15 -3.29
CA ASP A 137 -4.23 -15.63 -3.09
C ASP A 137 -5.22 -14.48 -2.87
N LEU A 138 -4.84 -13.49 -2.06
CA LEU A 138 -5.67 -12.31 -1.85
C LEU A 138 -5.85 -11.51 -3.15
N THR A 139 -4.77 -11.30 -3.89
CA THR A 139 -4.78 -10.54 -5.15
C THR A 139 -5.68 -11.22 -6.20
N GLU A 140 -5.57 -12.54 -6.33
CA GLU A 140 -6.40 -13.33 -7.23
C GLU A 140 -7.87 -13.29 -6.82
N ARG A 141 -8.15 -13.55 -5.54
CA ARG A 141 -9.52 -13.55 -4.98
C ARG A 141 -10.22 -12.21 -5.17
N MET A 142 -9.48 -11.09 -5.10
CA MET A 142 -10.02 -9.75 -5.32
C MET A 142 -10.04 -9.32 -6.80
N GLY A 143 -9.55 -10.15 -7.72
CA GLY A 143 -9.54 -9.86 -9.14
C GLY A 143 -8.58 -8.77 -9.58
N LEU A 144 -7.44 -8.62 -8.90
CA LEU A 144 -6.48 -7.54 -9.11
C LEU A 144 -5.16 -7.99 -9.76
N MET A 145 -5.03 -9.25 -10.18
CA MET A 145 -3.77 -9.79 -10.70
C MET A 145 -3.17 -9.00 -11.86
N GLU A 146 -3.98 -8.42 -12.74
CA GLU A 146 -3.51 -7.62 -13.88
C GLU A 146 -3.12 -6.19 -13.51
N ARG A 147 -3.43 -5.76 -12.29
CA ARG A 147 -3.21 -4.40 -11.79
C ARG A 147 -2.15 -4.32 -10.71
N VAL A 148 -1.59 -5.44 -10.29
CA VAL A 148 -0.60 -5.52 -9.22
C VAL A 148 0.74 -5.96 -9.76
N ILE A 149 1.78 -5.22 -9.39
CA ILE A 149 3.18 -5.57 -9.62
C ILE A 149 3.74 -6.02 -8.27
N PHE A 150 4.39 -7.17 -8.25
CA PHE A 150 5.01 -7.70 -7.03
C PHE A 150 6.52 -7.48 -7.04
N PHE A 151 7.03 -7.10 -5.91
CA PHE A 151 8.45 -6.90 -5.68
C PHE A 151 8.86 -7.62 -4.39
N LEU A 152 9.95 -8.39 -4.44
CA LEU A 152 10.53 -9.07 -3.29
C LEU A 152 11.86 -8.44 -2.91
N LEU A 153 12.04 -8.14 -1.64
CA LEU A 153 13.30 -7.73 -1.03
C LEU A 153 13.64 -8.59 0.18
#